data_f3db4ee1c5b0d8318d39ef77f497946a
#
_entry.id   f3db4ee1c5b0d8318d39ef77f497946a
#
_cell.length_a   1.000
_cell.length_b   1.000
_cell.length_c   1.000
_cell.angle_alpha   90.00
_cell.angle_beta   90.00
_cell.angle_gamma   90.00
#
_symmetry.space_group_name_H-M   'P 1'
#
loop_
_entity.id
_entity.type
_entity.pdbx_description
1 polymer ?
#
loop_
_entity_poly.entity_id
_entity_poly.type
_entity_poly.pdbx_seq_one_letter_code
_entity_poly.pdbx_strand_id
1 'polypeptide(L)'
;NVPVIVDSTADLHVAARKIAQSKCFDHATSCSSENSLLIEDAVYTDMLTALTVHGGFLLSPDEKTQLQQTMWNGGVLNRAVVAQSAETIGQLAGLKNAVASGAQFLMVEEDGIGPAFPFSGEKLSPVLTLYRYRTFDDALETVTGILHHQGNGHSCGIHSENEQHILALAHSR
;
A
#
# COMPACT_ATOMS: atom_id res chain seq x y z
N ASN A 1 -10.30 -3.65 0.81
CA ASN A 1 -9.15 -3.21 0.00
C ASN A 1 -9.29 -1.71 -0.27
N VAL A 2 -8.48 -0.89 0.39
CA VAL A 2 -8.56 0.59 0.33
C VAL A 2 -7.39 1.16 -0.45
N PRO A 3 -7.59 1.65 -1.69
CA PRO A 3 -6.61 2.47 -2.39
C PRO A 3 -6.66 3.93 -1.91
N VAL A 4 -5.49 4.56 -1.81
CA VAL A 4 -5.35 5.97 -1.42
C VAL A 4 -4.41 6.67 -2.38
N ILE A 5 -4.82 7.84 -2.88
CA ILE A 5 -4.02 8.68 -3.78
C ILE A 5 -3.20 9.67 -2.96
N VAL A 6 -1.97 9.92 -3.38
CA VAL A 6 -1.11 11.00 -2.88
C VAL A 6 -0.64 11.80 -4.09
N ASP A 7 -1.07 13.05 -4.21
CA ASP A 7 -0.63 13.93 -5.29
C ASP A 7 0.43 14.94 -4.84
N SER A 8 0.96 15.69 -5.79
CA SER A 8 2.04 16.67 -5.57
C SER A 8 1.66 17.86 -4.70
N THR A 9 0.37 18.06 -4.42
CA THR A 9 -0.11 19.15 -3.55
C THR A 9 -0.18 18.73 -2.07
N ALA A 10 -0.04 17.43 -1.79
CA ALA A 10 -0.13 16.91 -0.44
C ALA A 10 1.04 17.35 0.45
N ASP A 11 0.79 17.60 1.73
CA ASP A 11 1.84 17.61 2.75
C ASP A 11 2.33 16.16 2.97
N LEU A 12 3.45 15.80 2.35
CA LEU A 12 3.97 14.44 2.32
C LEU A 12 4.32 13.91 3.72
N HIS A 13 4.81 14.78 4.63
CA HIS A 13 5.13 14.36 6.01
C HIS A 13 3.87 14.05 6.80
N VAL A 14 2.85 14.88 6.67
CA VAL A 14 1.54 14.64 7.31
C VAL A 14 0.88 13.40 6.72
N ALA A 15 0.90 13.24 5.40
CA ALA A 15 0.36 12.07 4.71
C ALA A 15 1.06 10.78 5.17
N ALA A 16 2.40 10.74 5.12
CA ALA A 16 3.20 9.58 5.53
C ALA A 16 2.94 9.19 7.00
N ARG A 17 2.87 10.18 7.90
CA ARG A 17 2.57 9.93 9.31
C ARG A 17 1.19 9.30 9.49
N LYS A 18 0.15 9.84 8.83
CA LYS A 18 -1.22 9.32 8.92
C LYS A 18 -1.32 7.90 8.35
N ILE A 19 -0.70 7.66 7.20
CA ILE A 19 -0.66 6.35 6.55
C ILE A 19 0.06 5.33 7.44
N ALA A 20 1.24 5.67 7.98
CA ALA A 20 1.97 4.79 8.89
C ALA A 20 1.18 4.46 10.15
N GLN A 21 0.53 5.45 10.77
CA GLN A 21 -0.32 5.24 11.94
C GLN A 21 -1.48 4.29 11.64
N SER A 22 -2.16 4.50 10.52
CA SER A 22 -3.28 3.64 10.09
C SER A 22 -2.78 2.23 9.74
N LYS A 23 -1.64 2.12 9.03
CA LYS A 23 -1.08 0.83 8.62
C LYS A 23 -0.55 -0.01 9.78
N CYS A 24 -0.06 0.64 10.83
CA CYS A 24 0.45 -0.05 12.03
C CYS A 24 -0.64 -0.31 13.07
N PHE A 25 -1.79 0.37 12.97
CA PHE A 25 -2.89 0.15 13.91
C PHE A 25 -3.45 -1.27 13.77
N ASP A 26 -3.45 -2.00 14.88
CA ASP A 26 -3.97 -3.37 14.98
C ASP A 26 -3.45 -4.30 13.85
N HIS A 27 -2.17 -4.16 13.51
CA HIS A 27 -1.51 -4.88 12.41
C HIS A 27 -2.26 -4.81 11.07
N ALA A 28 -2.91 -3.67 10.80
CA ALA A 28 -3.71 -3.42 9.59
C ALA A 28 -4.87 -4.41 9.37
N THR A 29 -5.47 -4.90 10.45
CA THR A 29 -6.67 -5.75 10.37
C THR A 29 -7.94 -4.95 10.13
N SER A 30 -7.91 -3.63 10.38
CA SER A 30 -9.02 -2.76 10.02
C SER A 30 -9.23 -2.77 8.50
N CYS A 31 -10.45 -3.03 8.06
CA CYS A 31 -10.81 -2.99 6.64
C CYS A 31 -10.67 -1.61 6.00
N SER A 32 -10.57 -0.55 6.81
CA SER A 32 -10.33 0.84 6.38
C SER A 32 -8.85 1.22 6.31
N SER A 33 -7.93 0.34 6.73
CA SER A 33 -6.50 0.58 6.59
C SER A 33 -6.09 0.64 5.12
N GLU A 34 -5.23 1.57 4.77
CA GLU A 34 -4.68 1.71 3.43
C GLU A 34 -4.02 0.40 2.99
N ASN A 35 -4.49 -0.16 1.89
CA ASN A 35 -3.92 -1.38 1.33
C ASN A 35 -2.98 -1.09 0.17
N SER A 36 -3.25 -0.02 -0.55
CA SER A 36 -2.46 0.46 -1.69
C SER A 36 -2.35 1.98 -1.68
N LEU A 37 -1.16 2.49 -2.01
CA LEU A 37 -0.93 3.91 -2.29
C LEU A 37 -0.65 4.12 -3.76
N LEU A 38 -1.32 5.10 -4.36
CA LEU A 38 -1.06 5.59 -5.70
C LEU A 38 -0.38 6.95 -5.55
N ILE A 39 0.89 7.03 -5.89
CA ILE A 39 1.73 8.20 -5.64
C ILE A 39 2.08 8.86 -6.97
N GLU A 40 1.83 10.16 -7.09
CA GLU A 40 2.22 10.93 -8.27
C GLU A 40 3.73 10.85 -8.49
N ASP A 41 4.14 10.62 -9.73
CA ASP A 41 5.54 10.38 -10.09
C ASP A 41 6.47 11.53 -9.64
N ALA A 42 5.95 12.77 -9.71
CA ALA A 42 6.69 13.97 -9.30
C ALA A 42 7.12 13.97 -7.81
N VAL A 43 6.38 13.31 -6.94
CA VAL A 43 6.65 13.27 -5.49
C VAL A 43 6.95 11.87 -4.97
N TYR A 44 7.10 10.91 -5.86
CA TYR A 44 7.25 9.50 -5.50
C TYR A 44 8.44 9.24 -4.56
N THR A 45 9.62 9.73 -4.92
CA THR A 45 10.84 9.53 -4.12
C THR A 45 10.76 10.21 -2.76
N ASP A 46 10.20 11.42 -2.71
CA ASP A 46 10.05 12.17 -1.47
C ASP A 46 9.02 11.48 -0.54
N MET A 47 7.94 10.94 -1.12
CA MET A 47 6.95 10.18 -0.36
C MET A 47 7.52 8.87 0.19
N LEU A 48 8.35 8.14 -0.57
CA LEU A 48 9.07 6.96 -0.07
C LEU A 48 9.97 7.31 1.10
N THR A 49 10.70 8.42 0.99
CA THR A 49 11.56 8.91 2.07
C THR A 49 10.75 9.21 3.33
N ALA A 50 9.62 9.90 3.17
CA ALA A 50 8.73 10.23 4.29
C ALA A 50 8.13 8.96 4.95
N LEU A 51 7.71 7.98 4.17
CA LEU A 51 7.21 6.69 4.69
C LEU A 51 8.31 5.92 5.44
N THR A 52 9.54 5.94 4.93
CA THR A 52 10.69 5.29 5.58
C THR A 52 10.99 5.91 6.94
N VAL A 53 10.93 7.24 7.06
CA VAL A 53 11.07 7.95 8.35
C VAL A 53 10.03 7.48 9.37
N HIS A 54 8.85 7.07 8.91
CA HIS A 54 7.76 6.56 9.76
C HIS A 54 7.73 5.03 9.88
N GLY A 55 8.85 4.35 9.60
CA GLY A 55 9.02 2.91 9.85
C GLY A 55 8.65 2.01 8.66
N GLY A 56 8.42 2.56 7.48
CA GLY A 56 8.25 1.78 6.25
C GLY A 56 9.59 1.23 5.74
N PHE A 57 9.59 0.00 5.24
CA PHE A 57 10.74 -0.63 4.60
C PHE A 57 10.36 -1.07 3.18
N LEU A 58 11.01 -0.47 2.17
CA LEU A 58 10.80 -0.84 0.78
C LEU A 58 11.59 -2.10 0.45
N LEU A 59 10.87 -3.13 0.01
CA LEU A 59 11.46 -4.40 -0.40
C LEU A 59 12.09 -4.29 -1.79
N SER A 60 13.25 -4.93 -1.95
CA SER A 60 13.82 -5.20 -3.27
C SER A 60 12.95 -6.18 -4.07
N PRO A 61 13.13 -6.30 -5.40
CA PRO A 61 12.39 -7.27 -6.22
C PRO A 61 12.52 -8.72 -5.73
N ASP A 62 13.69 -9.10 -5.25
CA ASP A 62 13.92 -10.45 -4.71
C ASP A 62 13.19 -10.64 -3.39
N GLU A 63 13.24 -9.65 -2.50
CA GLU A 63 12.51 -9.67 -1.21
C GLU A 63 11.00 -9.65 -1.45
N LYS A 64 10.50 -8.89 -2.43
CA LYS A 64 9.09 -8.92 -2.86
C LYS A 64 8.68 -10.33 -3.26
N THR A 65 9.51 -11.02 -4.05
CA THR A 65 9.25 -12.41 -4.48
C THR A 65 9.19 -13.37 -3.29
N GLN A 66 10.13 -13.26 -2.33
CA GLN A 66 10.13 -14.05 -1.10
C GLN A 66 8.86 -13.79 -0.27
N LEU A 67 8.49 -12.51 -0.10
CA LEU A 67 7.26 -12.13 0.59
C LEU A 67 6.02 -12.71 -0.09
N GLN A 68 5.93 -12.62 -1.41
CA GLN A 68 4.80 -13.15 -2.17
C GLN A 68 4.62 -14.66 -1.96
N GLN A 69 5.71 -15.45 -2.01
CA GLN A 69 5.67 -16.88 -1.76
C GLN A 69 5.22 -17.22 -0.34
N THR A 70 5.52 -16.36 0.63
CA THR A 70 5.09 -16.54 2.03
C THR A 70 3.63 -16.14 2.22
N MET A 71 3.21 -15.05 1.59
CA MET A 71 1.87 -14.48 1.78
C MET A 71 0.78 -15.25 1.06
N TRP A 72 1.07 -15.89 -0.09
CA TRP A 72 0.07 -16.62 -0.85
C TRP A 72 0.49 -18.05 -1.13
N ASN A 73 -0.43 -18.98 -0.88
CA ASN A 73 -0.28 -20.39 -1.22
C ASN A 73 -1.37 -20.78 -2.23
N GLY A 74 -0.97 -21.04 -3.48
CA GLY A 74 -1.93 -21.36 -4.54
C GLY A 74 -2.97 -20.25 -4.79
N GLY A 75 -2.58 -18.99 -4.66
CA GLY A 75 -3.47 -17.83 -4.84
C GLY A 75 -4.34 -17.50 -3.63
N VAL A 76 -4.24 -18.25 -2.53
CA VAL A 76 -4.99 -18.00 -1.29
C VAL A 76 -4.07 -17.36 -0.26
N LEU A 77 -4.55 -16.28 0.37
CA LEU A 77 -3.80 -15.59 1.43
C LEU A 77 -3.50 -16.53 2.60
N ASN A 78 -2.23 -16.63 2.97
CA ASN A 78 -1.76 -17.45 4.07
C ASN A 78 -2.24 -16.86 5.41
N ARG A 79 -3.01 -17.63 6.16
CA ARG A 79 -3.54 -17.21 7.46
C ARG A 79 -2.44 -16.90 8.48
N ALA A 80 -1.24 -17.46 8.32
CA ALA A 80 -0.13 -17.23 9.23
C ALA A 80 0.42 -15.80 9.18
N VAL A 81 0.12 -15.02 8.13
CA VAL A 81 0.55 -13.62 8.00
C VAL A 81 -0.55 -12.61 8.36
N VAL A 82 -1.79 -13.05 8.48
CA VAL A 82 -2.93 -12.18 8.81
C VAL A 82 -2.82 -11.73 10.26
N ALA A 83 -3.01 -10.43 10.50
CA ALA A 83 -2.92 -9.82 11.84
C ALA A 83 -1.56 -10.01 12.53
N GLN A 84 -0.48 -10.21 11.77
CA GLN A 84 0.87 -10.32 12.31
C GLN A 84 1.63 -9.01 12.17
N SER A 85 2.65 -8.82 13.04
CA SER A 85 3.57 -7.68 12.91
C SER A 85 4.43 -7.81 11.63
N ALA A 86 4.95 -6.68 11.14
CA ALA A 86 5.91 -6.68 10.05
C ALA A 86 7.16 -7.51 10.36
N GLU A 87 7.61 -7.51 11.62
CA GLU A 87 8.71 -8.36 12.10
C GLU A 87 8.40 -9.85 11.93
N THR A 88 7.24 -10.29 12.41
CA THR A 88 6.82 -11.70 12.28
C THR A 88 6.71 -12.12 10.82
N ILE A 89 6.10 -11.28 9.98
CA ILE A 89 5.99 -11.54 8.53
C ILE A 89 7.37 -11.58 7.89
N GLY A 90 8.25 -10.64 8.24
CA GLY A 90 9.63 -10.60 7.77
C GLY A 90 10.43 -11.85 8.15
N GLN A 91 10.28 -12.35 9.38
CA GLN A 91 10.91 -13.58 9.83
C GLN A 91 10.40 -14.79 9.04
N LEU A 92 9.08 -14.92 8.87
CA LEU A 92 8.46 -16.00 8.10
C LEU A 92 8.92 -16.00 6.62
N ALA A 93 9.08 -14.82 6.04
CA ALA A 93 9.51 -14.66 4.65
C ALA A 93 11.04 -14.64 4.45
N GLY A 94 11.82 -14.67 5.53
CA GLY A 94 13.28 -14.63 5.48
C GLY A 94 13.85 -13.25 5.10
N LEU A 95 13.12 -12.16 5.33
CA LEU A 95 13.49 -10.78 4.99
C LEU A 95 14.43 -10.18 6.05
N LYS A 96 15.68 -10.61 6.03
CA LYS A 96 16.67 -10.26 7.07
C LYS A 96 16.88 -8.76 7.22
N ASN A 97 16.93 -8.02 6.11
CA ASN A 97 17.16 -6.58 6.13
C ASN A 97 15.96 -5.83 6.74
N ALA A 98 14.75 -6.19 6.36
CA ALA A 98 13.54 -5.60 6.92
C ALA A 98 13.42 -5.85 8.43
N VAL A 99 13.71 -7.07 8.88
CA VAL A 99 13.72 -7.43 10.31
C VAL A 99 14.81 -6.65 11.05
N ALA A 100 16.03 -6.61 10.51
CA ALA A 100 17.16 -5.90 11.13
C ALA A 100 16.95 -4.37 11.21
N SER A 101 16.18 -3.79 10.28
CA SER A 101 15.85 -2.36 10.30
C SER A 101 14.79 -1.98 11.35
N GLY A 102 14.09 -2.95 11.92
CA GLY A 102 12.97 -2.69 12.82
C GLY A 102 11.73 -2.16 12.11
N ALA A 103 11.51 -2.59 10.86
CA ALA A 103 10.39 -2.15 10.04
C ALA A 103 9.03 -2.32 10.75
N GLN A 104 8.22 -1.26 10.73
CA GLN A 104 6.87 -1.28 11.28
C GLN A 104 5.84 -1.74 10.24
N PHE A 105 6.11 -1.48 8.96
CA PHE A 105 5.36 -1.99 7.82
C PHE A 105 6.27 -2.19 6.62
N LEU A 106 5.89 -3.12 5.75
CA LEU A 106 6.63 -3.47 4.54
C LEU A 106 5.99 -2.79 3.34
N MET A 107 6.80 -2.31 2.41
CA MET A 107 6.35 -1.66 1.18
C MET A 107 6.78 -2.47 -0.03
N VAL A 108 5.88 -2.66 -0.99
CA VAL A 108 6.15 -3.35 -2.26
C VAL A 108 5.69 -2.48 -3.42
N GLU A 109 6.53 -2.31 -4.43
CA GLU A 109 6.12 -1.70 -5.70
C GLU A 109 5.36 -2.72 -6.55
N GLU A 110 4.29 -2.28 -7.22
CA GLU A 110 3.48 -3.12 -8.11
C GLU A 110 3.08 -2.35 -9.36
N ASP A 111 3.02 -3.05 -10.49
CA ASP A 111 2.71 -2.44 -11.79
C ASP A 111 1.35 -2.90 -12.34
N GLY A 112 0.74 -3.89 -11.73
CA GLY A 112 -0.50 -4.48 -12.23
C GLY A 112 -1.54 -4.75 -11.14
N ILE A 113 -2.71 -5.17 -11.59
CA ILE A 113 -3.87 -5.45 -10.74
C ILE A 113 -4.44 -6.82 -11.16
N GLY A 114 -4.92 -7.58 -10.20
CA GLY A 114 -5.60 -8.84 -10.46
C GLY A 114 -4.83 -10.07 -9.95
N PRO A 115 -5.28 -11.28 -10.31
CA PRO A 115 -4.74 -12.53 -9.75
C PRO A 115 -3.24 -12.75 -10.04
N ALA A 116 -2.72 -12.20 -11.14
CA ALA A 116 -1.29 -12.24 -11.48
C ALA A 116 -0.43 -11.30 -10.62
N PHE A 117 -1.08 -10.34 -9.94
CA PHE A 117 -0.46 -9.32 -9.10
C PHE A 117 -1.07 -9.36 -7.70
N PRO A 118 -0.78 -10.38 -6.90
CA PRO A 118 -1.53 -10.66 -5.67
C PRO A 118 -1.42 -9.53 -4.63
N PHE A 119 -0.37 -8.71 -4.66
CA PHE A 119 -0.26 -7.53 -3.78
C PHE A 119 -1.32 -6.46 -4.07
N SER A 120 -2.01 -6.50 -5.22
CA SER A 120 -3.15 -5.64 -5.52
C SER A 120 -4.40 -5.99 -4.70
N GLY A 121 -4.46 -7.20 -4.15
CA GLY A 121 -5.54 -7.67 -3.30
C GLY A 121 -5.42 -7.24 -1.85
N GLU A 122 -6.45 -7.53 -1.06
CA GLU A 122 -6.47 -7.27 0.38
C GLU A 122 -5.49 -8.19 1.12
N LYS A 123 -4.74 -7.63 2.07
CA LYS A 123 -3.65 -8.35 2.75
C LYS A 123 -3.89 -8.56 4.25
N LEU A 124 -4.72 -7.74 4.90
CA LEU A 124 -5.00 -7.78 6.35
C LEU A 124 -3.71 -7.89 7.19
N SER A 125 -2.71 -7.13 6.81
CA SER A 125 -1.36 -7.17 7.38
C SER A 125 -0.64 -5.84 7.10
N PRO A 126 0.44 -5.51 7.84
CA PRO A 126 1.22 -4.30 7.63
C PRO A 126 2.13 -4.39 6.37
N VAL A 127 1.51 -4.71 5.24
CA VAL A 127 2.12 -4.71 3.90
C VAL A 127 1.36 -3.73 3.03
N LEU A 128 2.07 -2.72 2.52
CA LEU A 128 1.54 -1.62 1.72
C LEU A 128 2.01 -1.75 0.28
N THR A 129 1.09 -1.74 -0.67
CA THR A 129 1.41 -1.77 -2.09
C THR A 129 1.52 -0.36 -2.64
N LEU A 130 2.55 -0.10 -3.44
CA LEU A 130 2.84 1.20 -4.01
C LEU A 130 2.69 1.14 -5.53
N TYR A 131 1.93 2.09 -6.08
CA TYR A 131 1.78 2.35 -7.50
C TYR A 131 2.27 3.74 -7.82
N ARG A 132 2.86 3.92 -9.01
CA ARG A 132 3.16 5.24 -9.57
C ARG A 132 2.08 5.63 -10.57
N TYR A 133 1.73 6.91 -10.62
CA TYR A 133 0.89 7.44 -11.69
C TYR A 133 1.46 8.75 -12.24
N ARG A 134 1.16 9.06 -13.50
CA ARG A 134 1.63 10.29 -14.16
C ARG A 134 0.54 11.32 -14.32
N THR A 135 -0.67 10.88 -14.61
CA THR A 135 -1.85 11.74 -14.75
C THR A 135 -2.89 11.34 -13.70
N PHE A 136 -3.70 12.29 -13.28
CA PHE A 136 -4.74 11.98 -12.29
C PHE A 136 -5.76 10.97 -12.81
N ASP A 137 -6.01 10.96 -14.13
CA ASP A 137 -6.87 9.96 -14.78
C ASP A 137 -6.29 8.54 -14.63
N ASP A 138 -4.96 8.36 -14.77
CA ASP A 138 -4.31 7.06 -14.49
C ASP A 138 -4.55 6.61 -13.05
N ALA A 139 -4.52 7.57 -12.10
CA ALA A 139 -4.79 7.25 -10.69
C ALA A 139 -6.25 6.79 -10.50
N LEU A 140 -7.22 7.47 -11.11
CA LEU A 140 -8.64 7.09 -11.05
C LEU A 140 -8.90 5.72 -11.68
N GLU A 141 -8.27 5.41 -12.81
CA GLU A 141 -8.35 4.10 -13.45
C GLU A 141 -7.77 3.01 -12.55
N THR A 142 -6.61 3.24 -11.93
CA THR A 142 -5.97 2.30 -11.01
C THR A 142 -6.82 2.07 -9.76
N VAL A 143 -7.37 3.13 -9.15
CA VAL A 143 -8.32 3.01 -8.02
C VAL A 143 -9.53 2.16 -8.42
N THR A 144 -10.09 2.42 -9.58
CA THR A 144 -11.24 1.67 -10.12
C THR A 144 -10.88 0.19 -10.29
N GLY A 145 -9.73 -0.11 -10.89
CA GLY A 145 -9.23 -1.47 -11.09
C GLY A 145 -9.04 -2.23 -9.77
N ILE A 146 -8.41 -1.59 -8.78
CA ILE A 146 -8.20 -2.19 -7.45
C ILE A 146 -9.53 -2.52 -6.77
N LEU A 147 -10.48 -1.59 -6.79
CA LEU A 147 -11.79 -1.80 -6.18
C LEU A 147 -12.60 -2.87 -6.91
N HIS A 148 -12.56 -2.93 -8.24
CA HIS A 148 -13.21 -3.99 -9.01
C HIS A 148 -12.59 -5.36 -8.77
N HIS A 149 -11.27 -5.43 -8.56
CA HIS A 149 -10.59 -6.69 -8.28
C HIS A 149 -11.00 -7.25 -6.91
N GLN A 150 -10.85 -6.42 -5.86
CA GLN A 150 -11.25 -6.78 -4.49
C GLN A 150 -11.58 -5.50 -3.72
N GLY A 151 -12.86 -5.17 -3.55
CA GLY A 151 -13.25 -4.01 -2.75
C GLY A 151 -14.41 -3.21 -3.31
N ASN A 152 -15.21 -3.76 -4.22
CA ASN A 152 -16.41 -3.11 -4.71
C ASN A 152 -17.30 -2.62 -3.56
N GLY A 153 -17.65 -1.33 -3.58
CA GLY A 153 -18.44 -0.68 -2.53
C GLY A 153 -17.66 -0.31 -1.27
N HIS A 154 -16.34 -0.52 -1.26
CA HIS A 154 -15.48 -0.07 -0.17
C HIS A 154 -14.99 1.37 -0.37
N SER A 155 -14.35 1.94 0.64
CA SER A 155 -13.81 3.31 0.61
C SER A 155 -12.54 3.42 -0.23
N CYS A 156 -12.26 4.64 -0.66
CA CYS A 156 -10.95 5.09 -1.15
C CYS A 156 -10.62 6.43 -0.47
N GLY A 157 -9.37 6.85 -0.56
CA GLY A 157 -8.91 8.09 0.06
C GLY A 157 -7.98 8.90 -0.85
N ILE A 158 -7.74 10.14 -0.44
CA ILE A 158 -6.80 11.03 -1.11
C ILE A 158 -6.13 11.96 -0.11
N HIS A 159 -4.83 12.13 -0.26
CA HIS A 159 -4.05 13.22 0.32
C HIS A 159 -3.76 14.22 -0.80
N SER A 160 -4.41 15.37 -0.74
CA SER A 160 -4.34 16.42 -1.76
C SER A 160 -4.87 17.74 -1.21
N GLU A 161 -4.34 18.86 -1.70
CA GLU A 161 -4.91 20.19 -1.57
C GLU A 161 -5.57 20.67 -2.86
N ASN A 162 -5.54 19.85 -3.93
CA ASN A 162 -6.19 20.15 -5.19
C ASN A 162 -7.68 19.76 -5.15
N GLU A 163 -8.53 20.77 -5.03
CA GLU A 163 -9.99 20.62 -4.94
C GLU A 163 -10.58 19.85 -6.15
N GLN A 164 -10.02 20.05 -7.35
CA GLN A 164 -10.47 19.35 -8.56
C GLN A 164 -10.19 17.85 -8.49
N HIS A 165 -9.03 17.44 -7.97
CA HIS A 165 -8.70 16.04 -7.76
C HIS A 165 -9.60 15.39 -6.70
N ILE A 166 -9.85 16.10 -5.59
CA ILE A 166 -10.74 15.64 -4.53
C ILE A 166 -12.15 15.40 -5.07
N LEU A 167 -12.70 16.38 -5.82
CA LEU A 167 -14.04 16.28 -6.43
C LEU A 167 -14.09 15.19 -7.51
N ALA A 168 -13.06 15.07 -8.36
CA ALA A 168 -13.00 14.05 -9.39
C ALA A 168 -13.02 12.64 -8.79
N LEU A 169 -12.25 12.40 -7.71
CA LEU A 169 -12.30 11.11 -6.99
C LEU A 169 -13.67 10.87 -6.37
N ALA A 170 -14.28 11.87 -5.74
CA ALA A 170 -15.60 11.74 -5.11
C ALA A 170 -16.71 11.42 -6.12
N HIS A 171 -16.65 11.99 -7.33
CA HIS A 171 -17.66 11.77 -8.37
C HIS A 171 -17.42 10.47 -9.16
N SER A 172 -16.23 9.89 -9.12
CA SER A 172 -15.92 8.64 -9.79
C SER A 172 -16.42 7.40 -9.01
N ARG A 173 -17.09 7.59 -7.85
CA ARG A 173 -17.52 6.55 -6.89
C ARG A 173 -19.01 6.57 -6.61
#